data_e0b9427a88e5371fa61e315f686915ad
#
_entry.id   e0b9427a88e5371fa61e315f686915ad
#
_cell.length_a   1.000
_cell.length_b   1.000
_cell.length_c   1.000
_cell.angle_alpha   90.00
_cell.angle_beta   90.00
_cell.angle_gamma   90.00
#
_symmetry.space_group_name_H-M   'P 1'
#
loop_
_entity.id
_entity.type
_entity.pdbx_description
1 polymer ?
#
loop_
_entity_poly.entity_id
_entity_poly.type
_entity_poly.pdbx_seq_one_letter_code
_entity_poly.pdbx_strand_id
1 'polypeptide(L)'
;GRKGPMVGGLFALSASMLLFACSNGLPWLFAARLVQGAADAITWVVGFALIADRYGPEERGRVSGIVMSGTSAAVMVGPTIGGWLYELGGIRAPFLVVAGFAAVCAIGFLWLEIPTERAETEPVPIRVVLRSRAVTICALVVVAISATITMLEPVLPLYLNNKFGIGPARIGLIFGSSAVASSILHPIYGRLADRWGGRRMMLTGLPLVACFLPLINLSWNYPSTIAFSVLNTMAVALVITPSLTFMAEAVSSAGVGSFGVGYGLYNMAWGAGLLAGPAIAGFVYERAGFARLTLLWSPMLLVVSVLLARVQSAPPPREEHQ
;
A
#
# COMPACT_ATOMS: atom_id res chain seq x y z
N GLY A 1 10.14 18.11 18.31
CA GLY A 1 9.03 18.72 17.56
C GLY A 1 8.79 17.99 16.26
N ARG A 2 7.57 18.01 15.74
CA ARG A 2 7.15 17.31 14.50
C ARG A 2 7.54 18.09 13.23
N LYS A 3 7.70 19.42 13.33
CA LYS A 3 7.95 20.32 12.20
C LYS A 3 9.26 19.99 11.47
N GLY A 4 10.35 19.87 12.22
CA GLY A 4 11.68 19.60 11.66
C GLY A 4 11.73 18.32 10.81
N PRO A 5 11.33 17.15 11.36
CA PRO A 5 11.27 15.90 10.59
C PRO A 5 10.37 15.99 9.36
N MET A 6 9.20 16.67 9.43
CA MET A 6 8.31 16.83 8.27
C MET A 6 8.96 17.64 7.15
N VAL A 7 9.53 18.78 7.48
CA VAL A 7 10.24 19.63 6.50
C VAL A 7 11.46 18.92 5.94
N GLY A 8 12.24 18.26 6.79
CA GLY A 8 13.39 17.45 6.35
C GLY A 8 12.99 16.31 5.42
N GLY A 9 11.90 15.61 5.74
CA GLY A 9 11.34 14.55 4.90
C GLY A 9 10.91 15.06 3.51
N LEU A 10 10.19 16.20 3.47
CA LEU A 10 9.76 16.79 2.21
C LEU A 10 10.94 17.28 1.35
N PHE A 11 11.98 17.88 1.94
CA PHE A 11 13.20 18.24 1.22
C PHE A 11 13.96 16.99 0.75
N ALA A 12 14.04 15.94 1.56
CA ALA A 12 14.65 14.67 1.17
C ALA A 12 13.87 14.03 0.01
N LEU A 13 12.53 14.12 0.01
CA LEU A 13 11.69 13.68 -1.11
C LEU A 13 12.01 14.47 -2.37
N SER A 14 12.07 15.81 -2.29
CA SER A 14 12.48 16.66 -3.40
C SER A 14 13.87 16.29 -3.94
N ALA A 15 14.86 16.13 -3.05
CA ALA A 15 16.21 15.71 -3.42
C ALA A 15 16.23 14.33 -4.09
N SER A 16 15.45 13.37 -3.62
CA SER A 16 15.35 12.06 -4.25
C SER A 16 14.81 12.13 -5.68
N MET A 17 13.82 12.98 -5.93
CA MET A 17 13.28 13.21 -7.28
C MET A 17 14.32 13.85 -8.21
N LEU A 18 15.11 14.79 -7.70
CA LEU A 18 16.23 15.36 -8.46
C LEU A 18 17.30 14.29 -8.78
N LEU A 19 17.60 13.40 -7.83
CA LEU A 19 18.51 12.27 -8.08
C LEU A 19 17.97 11.35 -9.18
N PHE A 20 16.65 11.08 -9.24
CA PHE A 20 16.05 10.34 -10.35
C PHE A 20 16.20 11.07 -11.67
N ALA A 21 15.91 12.37 -11.71
CA ALA A 21 16.02 13.19 -12.93
C ALA A 21 17.45 13.25 -13.48
N CYS A 22 18.46 13.22 -12.60
CA CYS A 22 19.88 13.31 -12.93
C CYS A 22 20.57 11.93 -12.99
N SER A 23 19.85 10.82 -12.80
CA SER A 23 20.43 9.49 -12.73
C SER A 23 21.04 9.06 -14.08
N ASN A 24 22.30 8.63 -14.05
CA ASN A 24 23.03 8.15 -15.23
C ASN A 24 23.37 6.65 -15.12
N GLY A 25 22.80 5.92 -14.15
CA GLY A 25 23.06 4.51 -13.96
C GLY A 25 22.39 3.91 -12.74
N LEU A 26 22.46 2.59 -12.67
CA LEU A 26 21.76 1.80 -11.65
C LEU A 26 22.11 2.20 -10.19
N PRO A 27 23.37 2.48 -9.81
CA PRO A 27 23.69 2.90 -8.44
C PRO A 27 22.96 4.19 -8.01
N TRP A 28 22.82 5.15 -8.93
CA TRP A 28 22.09 6.40 -8.68
C TRP A 28 20.60 6.18 -8.46
N LEU A 29 20.01 5.24 -9.21
CA LEU A 29 18.60 4.85 -9.01
C LEU A 29 18.37 4.20 -7.64
N PHE A 30 19.30 3.34 -7.19
CA PHE A 30 19.24 2.77 -5.85
C PHE A 30 19.38 3.83 -4.75
N ALA A 31 20.34 4.76 -4.90
CA ALA A 31 20.51 5.86 -3.95
C ALA A 31 19.23 6.74 -3.89
N ALA A 32 18.67 7.10 -5.04
CA ALA A 32 17.42 7.85 -5.13
C ALA A 32 16.27 7.12 -4.43
N ARG A 33 16.13 5.81 -4.63
CA ARG A 33 15.10 4.99 -3.96
C ARG A 33 15.28 4.89 -2.46
N LEU A 34 16.51 4.77 -1.96
CA LEU A 34 16.79 4.76 -0.52
C LEU A 34 16.39 6.09 0.13
N VAL A 35 16.80 7.22 -0.49
CA VAL A 35 16.42 8.55 0.01
C VAL A 35 14.92 8.75 -0.05
N GLN A 36 14.27 8.34 -1.17
CA GLN A 36 12.82 8.42 -1.33
C GLN A 36 12.09 7.62 -0.24
N GLY A 37 12.49 6.36 -0.03
CA GLY A 37 11.83 5.50 0.96
C GLY A 37 11.97 6.04 2.38
N ALA A 38 13.15 6.58 2.75
CA ALA A 38 13.34 7.22 4.04
C ALA A 38 12.49 8.50 4.17
N ALA A 39 12.45 9.33 3.14
CA ALA A 39 11.66 10.55 3.10
C ALA A 39 10.16 10.25 3.23
N ASP A 40 9.67 9.24 2.49
CA ASP A 40 8.28 8.80 2.50
C ASP A 40 7.87 8.26 3.87
N ALA A 41 8.69 7.41 4.47
CA ALA A 41 8.46 6.90 5.82
C ALA A 41 8.37 8.03 6.86
N ILE A 42 9.27 9.01 6.80
CA ILE A 42 9.27 10.16 7.71
C ILE A 42 8.00 11.00 7.51
N THR A 43 7.68 11.38 6.30
CA THR A 43 6.54 12.25 6.00
C THR A 43 5.22 11.57 6.36
N TRP A 44 5.09 10.27 6.08
CA TRP A 44 3.92 9.48 6.41
C TRP A 44 3.70 9.35 7.91
N VAL A 45 4.71 8.90 8.65
CA VAL A 45 4.63 8.72 10.10
C VAL A 45 4.41 10.04 10.82
N VAL A 46 5.16 11.08 10.44
CA VAL A 46 5.03 12.40 11.05
C VAL A 46 3.71 13.06 10.68
N GLY A 47 3.22 12.86 9.46
CA GLY A 47 1.93 13.38 9.01
C GLY A 47 0.77 12.86 9.85
N PHE A 48 0.68 11.53 10.05
CA PHE A 48 -0.34 10.95 10.91
C PHE A 48 -0.16 11.30 12.39
N ALA A 49 1.08 11.43 12.85
CA ALA A 49 1.34 11.90 14.19
C ALA A 49 0.87 13.35 14.40
N LEU A 50 1.06 14.23 13.42
CA LEU A 50 0.53 15.61 13.45
C LEU A 50 -1.00 15.65 13.50
N ILE A 51 -1.68 14.78 12.75
CA ILE A 51 -3.14 14.64 12.82
C ILE A 51 -3.55 14.22 14.24
N ALA A 52 -2.86 13.24 14.81
CA ALA A 52 -3.14 12.76 16.16
C ALA A 52 -2.89 13.81 17.25
N ASP A 53 -1.87 14.67 17.07
CA ASP A 53 -1.53 15.73 18.03
C ASP A 53 -2.49 16.94 17.92
N ARG A 54 -3.05 17.20 16.70
CA ARG A 54 -3.84 18.41 16.41
C ARG A 54 -5.34 18.23 16.58
N TYR A 55 -5.85 17.02 16.32
CA TYR A 55 -7.28 16.74 16.26
C TYR A 55 -7.71 15.77 17.36
N GLY A 56 -8.86 16.02 17.98
CA GLY A 56 -9.46 15.13 18.97
C GLY A 56 -9.88 13.77 18.39
N PRO A 57 -10.18 12.76 19.23
CA PRO A 57 -10.55 11.42 18.77
C PRO A 57 -11.69 11.38 17.76
N GLU A 58 -12.66 12.29 17.90
CA GLU A 58 -13.84 12.37 17.01
C GLU A 58 -13.52 12.92 15.62
N GLU A 59 -12.54 13.83 15.51
CA GLU A 59 -12.16 14.48 14.25
C GLU A 59 -11.05 13.76 13.51
N ARG A 60 -10.20 12.99 14.22
CA ARG A 60 -9.05 12.25 13.64
C ARG A 60 -9.47 11.36 12.49
N GLY A 61 -10.59 10.65 12.64
CA GLY A 61 -11.11 9.78 11.60
C GLY A 61 -11.46 10.54 10.31
N ARG A 62 -12.12 11.67 10.44
CA ARG A 62 -12.50 12.54 9.31
C ARG A 62 -11.26 13.09 8.60
N VAL A 63 -10.29 13.63 9.34
CA VAL A 63 -9.07 14.23 8.77
C VAL A 63 -8.20 13.17 8.11
N SER A 64 -8.01 12.03 8.75
CA SER A 64 -7.31 10.88 8.16
C SER A 64 -8.01 10.39 6.89
N GLY A 65 -9.34 10.36 6.89
CA GLY A 65 -10.13 10.04 5.71
C GLY A 65 -9.89 10.99 4.53
N ILE A 66 -9.76 12.29 4.78
CA ILE A 66 -9.42 13.29 3.74
C ILE A 66 -8.03 13.01 3.17
N VAL A 67 -7.03 12.73 4.02
CA VAL A 67 -5.67 12.39 3.57
C VAL A 67 -5.67 11.11 2.73
N MET A 68 -6.39 10.08 3.17
CA MET A 68 -6.51 8.83 2.40
C MET A 68 -7.22 9.02 1.06
N SER A 69 -8.24 9.89 1.01
CA SER A 69 -8.91 10.24 -0.25
C SER A 69 -7.95 10.97 -1.20
N GLY A 70 -7.11 11.88 -0.68
CA GLY A 70 -6.07 12.54 -1.46
C GLY A 70 -5.05 11.54 -2.02
N THR A 71 -4.62 10.58 -1.20
CA THR A 71 -3.71 9.50 -1.63
C THR A 71 -4.34 8.65 -2.74
N SER A 72 -5.60 8.26 -2.58
CA SER A 72 -6.33 7.50 -3.60
C SER A 72 -6.46 8.27 -4.91
N ALA A 73 -6.77 9.56 -4.84
CA ALA A 73 -6.82 10.45 -6.00
C ALA A 73 -5.45 10.55 -6.69
N ALA A 74 -4.37 10.67 -5.92
CA ALA A 74 -3.01 10.72 -6.44
C ALA A 74 -2.61 9.43 -7.18
N VAL A 75 -2.95 8.26 -6.63
CA VAL A 75 -2.73 6.96 -7.29
C VAL A 75 -3.52 6.84 -8.59
N MET A 76 -4.75 7.36 -8.63
CA MET A 76 -5.61 7.31 -9.81
C MET A 76 -5.11 8.24 -10.93
N VAL A 77 -4.71 9.46 -10.58
CA VAL A 77 -4.39 10.51 -11.56
C VAL A 77 -2.88 10.54 -11.88
N GLY A 78 -2.03 10.07 -10.94
CA GLY A 78 -0.57 10.11 -11.03
C GLY A 78 0.00 9.50 -12.31
N PRO A 79 -0.34 8.26 -12.68
CA PRO A 79 0.16 7.64 -13.90
C PRO A 79 -0.19 8.41 -15.19
N THR A 80 -1.39 9.01 -15.22
CA THR A 80 -1.84 9.81 -16.36
C THR A 80 -1.06 11.11 -16.47
N ILE A 81 -0.89 11.84 -15.35
CA ILE A 81 -0.08 13.07 -15.32
C ILE A 81 1.37 12.75 -15.62
N GLY A 82 1.91 11.68 -15.03
CA GLY A 82 3.28 11.23 -15.26
C GLY A 82 3.56 10.91 -16.73
N GLY A 83 2.64 10.20 -17.37
CA GLY A 83 2.72 9.89 -18.80
C GLY A 83 2.65 11.13 -19.68
N TRP A 84 1.77 12.06 -19.39
CA TRP A 84 1.65 13.33 -20.10
C TRP A 84 2.90 14.21 -19.95
N LEU A 85 3.43 14.34 -18.73
CA LEU A 85 4.69 15.06 -18.48
C LEU A 85 5.87 14.40 -19.20
N TYR A 86 5.88 13.07 -19.28
CA TYR A 86 6.88 12.35 -20.05
C TYR A 86 6.81 12.68 -21.56
N GLU A 87 5.62 12.75 -22.13
CA GLU A 87 5.44 13.13 -23.54
C GLU A 87 5.89 14.58 -23.83
N LEU A 88 5.68 15.50 -22.87
CA LEU A 88 6.03 16.91 -23.02
C LEU A 88 7.53 17.19 -22.85
N GLY A 89 8.20 16.53 -21.92
CA GLY A 89 9.56 16.89 -21.51
C GLY A 89 10.50 15.70 -21.29
N GLY A 90 10.13 14.51 -21.80
CA GLY A 90 10.92 13.29 -21.65
C GLY A 90 10.94 12.76 -20.23
N ILE A 91 11.81 11.75 -19.99
CA ILE A 91 11.88 11.02 -18.74
C ILE A 91 12.13 11.88 -17.50
N ARG A 92 12.78 13.04 -17.66
CA ARG A 92 13.15 13.95 -16.56
C ARG A 92 11.99 14.81 -16.07
N ALA A 93 11.05 15.15 -16.95
CA ALA A 93 10.00 16.11 -16.64
C ALA A 93 9.09 15.70 -15.45
N PRO A 94 8.60 14.47 -15.34
CA PRO A 94 7.79 14.05 -14.19
C PRO A 94 8.52 14.21 -12.86
N PHE A 95 9.81 13.83 -12.82
CA PHE A 95 10.62 13.92 -11.61
C PHE A 95 10.88 15.38 -11.19
N LEU A 96 11.17 16.26 -12.15
CA LEU A 96 11.41 17.69 -11.87
C LEU A 96 10.16 18.38 -11.37
N VAL A 97 8.99 18.07 -11.91
CA VAL A 97 7.72 18.63 -11.45
C VAL A 97 7.42 18.18 -10.03
N VAL A 98 7.58 16.88 -9.72
CA VAL A 98 7.35 16.36 -8.37
C VAL A 98 8.38 16.92 -7.37
N ALA A 99 9.65 17.07 -7.79
CA ALA A 99 10.69 17.71 -6.96
C ALA A 99 10.31 19.15 -6.59
N GLY A 100 9.88 19.93 -7.57
CA GLY A 100 9.43 21.30 -7.36
C GLY A 100 8.22 21.38 -6.43
N PHE A 101 7.23 20.52 -6.65
CA PHE A 101 6.04 20.45 -5.79
C PHE A 101 6.39 20.08 -4.33
N ALA A 102 7.25 19.08 -4.13
CA ALA A 102 7.70 18.68 -2.79
C ALA A 102 8.49 19.82 -2.09
N ALA A 103 9.32 20.56 -2.83
CA ALA A 103 10.03 21.71 -2.29
C ALA A 103 9.09 22.84 -1.90
N VAL A 104 8.08 23.15 -2.71
CA VAL A 104 7.04 24.15 -2.39
C VAL A 104 6.27 23.73 -1.13
N CYS A 105 5.89 22.47 -1.02
CA CYS A 105 5.25 21.95 0.20
C CYS A 105 6.16 22.08 1.42
N ALA A 106 7.46 21.78 1.29
CA ALA A 106 8.43 21.93 2.39
C ALA A 106 8.54 23.38 2.86
N ILE A 107 8.63 24.32 1.91
CA ILE A 107 8.68 25.76 2.22
C ILE A 107 7.37 26.22 2.88
N GLY A 108 6.20 25.78 2.37
CA GLY A 108 4.91 26.07 2.98
C GLY A 108 4.83 25.56 4.43
N PHE A 109 5.39 24.37 4.69
CA PHE A 109 5.44 23.82 6.05
C PHE A 109 6.35 24.63 7.01
N LEU A 110 7.38 25.32 6.51
CA LEU A 110 8.21 26.21 7.32
C LEU A 110 7.41 27.37 7.91
N TRP A 111 6.37 27.82 7.22
CA TRP A 111 5.54 28.97 7.61
C TRP A 111 4.38 28.58 8.52
N LEU A 112 4.08 27.28 8.64
CA LEU A 112 3.05 26.79 9.56
C LEU A 112 3.55 26.78 11.01
N GLU A 113 2.77 27.34 11.90
CA GLU A 113 2.97 27.20 13.35
C GLU A 113 2.38 25.86 13.80
N ILE A 114 3.25 24.93 14.20
CA ILE A 114 2.87 23.62 14.70
C ILE A 114 3.12 23.57 16.19
N PRO A 115 2.09 23.33 17.02
CA PRO A 115 2.25 23.19 18.46
C PRO A 115 3.24 22.08 18.81
N THR A 116 4.07 22.33 19.83
CA THR A 116 5.16 21.42 20.21
C THR A 116 4.73 20.40 21.28
N GLU A 117 3.46 20.41 21.69
CA GLU A 117 2.97 19.53 22.73
C GLU A 117 3.05 18.05 22.28
N ARG A 118 3.77 17.26 23.06
CA ARG A 118 3.86 15.81 22.92
C ARG A 118 2.73 15.16 23.71
N ALA A 119 1.88 14.40 23.05
CA ALA A 119 1.16 13.34 23.75
C ALA A 119 2.20 12.27 24.14
N GLU A 120 2.51 12.16 25.42
CA GLU A 120 3.35 11.09 25.96
C GLU A 120 2.57 9.78 25.84
N THR A 121 2.89 9.00 24.82
CA THR A 121 2.39 7.62 24.71
C THR A 121 3.53 6.72 25.18
N GLU A 122 3.31 5.95 26.23
CA GLU A 122 4.30 4.98 26.71
C GLU A 122 4.64 4.00 25.57
N PRO A 123 5.93 3.77 25.29
CA PRO A 123 6.34 2.85 24.24
C PRO A 123 6.07 1.40 24.66
N VAL A 124 5.11 0.76 24.03
CA VAL A 124 4.85 -0.66 24.24
C VAL A 124 5.86 -1.48 23.46
N PRO A 125 6.54 -2.47 24.09
CA PRO A 125 7.52 -3.30 23.38
C PRO A 125 6.87 -4.12 22.29
N ILE A 126 7.31 -3.94 21.04
CA ILE A 126 6.83 -4.66 19.85
C ILE A 126 6.85 -6.19 20.04
N ARG A 127 7.80 -6.70 20.84
CA ARG A 127 7.92 -8.13 21.15
C ARG A 127 6.68 -8.72 21.84
N VAL A 128 5.96 -7.94 22.63
CA VAL A 128 4.73 -8.38 23.31
C VAL A 128 3.63 -8.59 22.27
N VAL A 129 3.52 -7.67 21.34
CA VAL A 129 2.50 -7.68 20.28
C VAL A 129 2.71 -8.83 19.29
N LEU A 130 3.97 -9.11 18.91
CA LEU A 130 4.33 -10.20 18.02
C LEU A 130 4.11 -11.61 18.61
N ARG A 131 3.90 -11.73 19.92
CA ARG A 131 3.49 -13.02 20.54
C ARG A 131 2.05 -13.39 20.24
N SER A 132 1.22 -12.43 19.88
CA SER A 132 -0.17 -12.71 19.46
C SER A 132 -0.18 -13.40 18.10
N ARG A 133 -0.74 -14.60 18.06
CA ARG A 133 -0.92 -15.38 16.83
C ARG A 133 -1.79 -14.64 15.80
N ALA A 134 -2.82 -13.93 16.26
CA ALA A 134 -3.70 -13.15 15.41
C ALA A 134 -2.94 -12.01 14.72
N VAL A 135 -2.10 -11.28 15.47
CA VAL A 135 -1.27 -10.19 14.93
C VAL A 135 -0.27 -10.72 13.91
N THR A 136 0.45 -11.81 14.23
CA THR A 136 1.46 -12.39 13.33
C THR A 136 0.84 -12.89 12.03
N ILE A 137 -0.31 -13.55 12.09
CA ILE A 137 -1.00 -14.03 10.89
C ILE A 137 -1.59 -12.87 10.09
N CYS A 138 -2.13 -11.84 10.74
CA CYS A 138 -2.56 -10.62 10.05
C CYS A 138 -1.38 -9.95 9.33
N ALA A 139 -0.23 -9.81 9.98
CA ALA A 139 0.98 -9.29 9.34
C ALA A 139 1.39 -10.12 8.13
N LEU A 140 1.32 -11.45 8.22
CA LEU A 140 1.59 -12.35 7.08
C LEU A 140 0.61 -12.14 5.92
N VAL A 141 -0.68 -11.94 6.21
CA VAL A 141 -1.69 -11.59 5.18
C VAL A 141 -1.32 -10.28 4.50
N VAL A 142 -0.94 -9.26 5.28
CA VAL A 142 -0.53 -7.95 4.75
C VAL A 142 0.72 -8.07 3.89
N VAL A 143 1.75 -8.82 4.31
CA VAL A 143 2.94 -9.11 3.49
C VAL A 143 2.56 -9.79 2.18
N ALA A 144 1.73 -10.84 2.24
CA ALA A 144 1.35 -11.61 1.07
C ALA A 144 0.56 -10.77 0.06
N ILE A 145 -0.37 -9.94 0.53
CA ILE A 145 -1.22 -9.14 -0.36
C ILE A 145 -0.46 -7.94 -0.95
N SER A 146 0.37 -7.25 -0.15
CA SER A 146 1.21 -6.16 -0.65
C SER A 146 2.24 -6.68 -1.65
N ALA A 147 2.86 -7.83 -1.40
CA ALA A 147 3.75 -8.48 -2.35
C ALA A 147 3.01 -8.88 -3.64
N THR A 148 1.75 -9.32 -3.56
CA THR A 148 0.92 -9.65 -4.74
C THR A 148 0.65 -8.42 -5.60
N ILE A 149 0.38 -7.27 -4.98
CA ILE A 149 0.16 -6.01 -5.69
C ILE A 149 1.45 -5.59 -6.40
N THR A 150 2.53 -5.51 -5.65
CA THR A 150 3.79 -4.93 -6.13
C THR A 150 4.58 -5.85 -7.07
N MET A 151 4.35 -7.16 -7.05
CA MET A 151 4.92 -8.05 -8.04
C MET A 151 4.39 -7.78 -9.46
N LEU A 152 3.13 -7.36 -9.57
CA LEU A 152 2.51 -7.08 -10.88
C LEU A 152 3.02 -5.79 -11.51
N GLU A 153 3.47 -4.81 -10.71
CA GLU A 153 3.92 -3.51 -11.20
C GLU A 153 5.05 -3.61 -12.23
N PRO A 154 6.17 -4.31 -12.00
CA PRO A 154 7.22 -4.46 -12.99
C PRO A 154 6.96 -5.57 -14.02
N VAL A 155 6.31 -6.67 -13.62
CA VAL A 155 6.24 -7.89 -14.43
C VAL A 155 5.10 -7.86 -15.42
N LEU A 156 3.93 -7.32 -15.03
CA LEU A 156 2.76 -7.27 -15.90
C LEU A 156 3.00 -6.43 -17.16
N PRO A 157 3.61 -5.23 -17.09
CA PRO A 157 3.97 -4.46 -18.28
C PRO A 157 4.87 -5.21 -19.25
N LEU A 158 5.91 -5.88 -18.73
CA LEU A 158 6.83 -6.68 -19.53
C LEU A 158 6.12 -7.83 -20.24
N TYR A 159 5.28 -8.56 -19.49
CA TYR A 159 4.49 -9.66 -20.03
C TYR A 159 3.53 -9.21 -21.15
N LEU A 160 2.80 -8.10 -20.94
CA LEU A 160 1.84 -7.59 -21.90
C LEU A 160 2.50 -7.01 -23.15
N ASN A 161 3.64 -6.35 -22.99
CA ASN A 161 4.42 -5.87 -24.11
C ASN A 161 4.92 -7.06 -24.96
N ASN A 162 5.47 -8.10 -24.30
CA ASN A 162 5.99 -9.28 -24.99
C ASN A 162 4.89 -10.11 -25.66
N LYS A 163 3.70 -10.24 -25.04
CA LYS A 163 2.61 -11.07 -25.56
C LYS A 163 1.77 -10.40 -26.61
N PHE A 164 1.49 -9.10 -26.46
CA PHE A 164 0.51 -8.39 -27.29
C PHE A 164 1.09 -7.14 -27.98
N GLY A 165 2.37 -6.79 -27.75
CA GLY A 165 2.96 -5.56 -28.26
C GLY A 165 2.31 -4.29 -27.70
N ILE A 166 1.75 -4.35 -26.48
CA ILE A 166 1.01 -3.24 -25.87
C ILE A 166 2.00 -2.19 -25.36
N GLY A 167 1.82 -0.96 -25.83
CA GLY A 167 2.62 0.18 -25.39
C GLY A 167 2.23 0.74 -24.01
N PRO A 168 3.08 1.64 -23.46
CA PRO A 168 2.92 2.16 -22.09
C PRO A 168 1.57 2.80 -21.80
N ALA A 169 1.00 3.56 -22.72
CA ALA A 169 -0.30 4.22 -22.55
C ALA A 169 -1.44 3.22 -22.31
N ARG A 170 -1.46 2.12 -23.07
CA ARG A 170 -2.48 1.06 -22.88
C ARG A 170 -2.25 0.28 -21.60
N ILE A 171 -1.00 0.07 -21.20
CA ILE A 171 -0.66 -0.54 -19.90
C ILE A 171 -1.14 0.37 -18.77
N GLY A 172 -0.93 1.68 -18.89
CA GLY A 172 -1.45 2.67 -17.94
C GLY A 172 -2.97 2.61 -17.77
N LEU A 173 -3.73 2.37 -18.86
CA LEU A 173 -5.19 2.19 -18.80
C LEU A 173 -5.61 0.92 -18.04
N ILE A 174 -4.82 -0.18 -18.11
CA ILE A 174 -5.10 -1.39 -17.33
C ILE A 174 -4.94 -1.10 -15.83
N PHE A 175 -3.85 -0.46 -15.43
CA PHE A 175 -3.66 -0.06 -14.02
C PHE A 175 -4.67 1.00 -13.58
N GLY A 176 -4.97 1.98 -14.43
CA GLY A 176 -5.97 3.01 -14.18
C GLY A 176 -7.38 2.44 -13.96
N SER A 177 -7.83 1.51 -14.81
CA SER A 177 -9.12 0.84 -14.64
C SER A 177 -9.18 0.03 -13.34
N SER A 178 -8.09 -0.63 -12.98
CA SER A 178 -7.94 -1.35 -11.71
C SER A 178 -8.00 -0.40 -10.51
N ALA A 179 -7.34 0.76 -10.60
CA ALA A 179 -7.36 1.78 -9.56
C ALA A 179 -8.76 2.39 -9.37
N VAL A 180 -9.48 2.66 -10.44
CA VAL A 180 -10.87 3.12 -10.39
C VAL A 180 -11.77 2.09 -9.72
N ALA A 181 -11.66 0.81 -10.11
CA ALA A 181 -12.43 -0.26 -9.50
C ALA A 181 -12.16 -0.39 -7.99
N SER A 182 -10.89 -0.36 -7.57
CA SER A 182 -10.54 -0.42 -6.15
C SER A 182 -11.05 0.78 -5.36
N SER A 183 -10.95 1.99 -5.92
CA SER A 183 -11.42 3.22 -5.28
C SER A 183 -12.93 3.21 -5.01
N ILE A 184 -13.72 2.63 -5.92
CA ILE A 184 -15.16 2.46 -5.74
C ILE A 184 -15.46 1.37 -4.69
N LEU A 185 -14.66 0.31 -4.67
CA LEU A 185 -14.93 -0.84 -3.82
C LEU A 185 -14.45 -0.68 -2.38
N HIS A 186 -13.41 0.09 -2.11
CA HIS A 186 -12.91 0.29 -0.75
C HIS A 186 -13.99 0.76 0.25
N PRO A 187 -14.81 1.80 -0.04
CA PRO A 187 -15.89 2.19 0.88
C PRO A 187 -16.97 1.12 1.05
N ILE A 188 -17.26 0.35 -0.02
CA ILE A 188 -18.25 -0.73 0.01
C ILE A 188 -17.74 -1.86 0.89
N TYR A 189 -16.49 -2.27 0.69
CA TYR A 189 -15.85 -3.33 1.47
C TYR A 189 -15.58 -2.93 2.92
N GLY A 190 -15.34 -1.64 3.19
CA GLY A 190 -15.28 -1.12 4.55
C GLY A 190 -16.59 -1.36 5.30
N ARG A 191 -17.72 -0.93 4.74
CA ARG A 191 -19.06 -1.15 5.33
C ARG A 191 -19.41 -2.63 5.46
N LEU A 192 -18.96 -3.44 4.51
CA LEU A 192 -19.18 -4.88 4.55
C LEU A 192 -18.33 -5.54 5.64
N ALA A 193 -17.12 -5.06 5.85
CA ALA A 193 -16.22 -5.51 6.93
C ALA A 193 -16.82 -5.23 8.31
N ASP A 194 -17.47 -4.08 8.50
CA ASP A 194 -18.15 -3.73 9.74
C ASP A 194 -19.32 -4.69 10.05
N ARG A 195 -20.00 -5.20 9.01
CA ARG A 195 -21.14 -6.11 9.15
C ARG A 195 -20.75 -7.59 9.27
N TRP A 196 -19.82 -8.05 8.44
CA TRP A 196 -19.46 -9.47 8.32
C TRP A 196 -18.20 -9.84 9.10
N GLY A 197 -17.46 -8.84 9.57
CA GLY A 197 -16.17 -9.00 10.23
C GLY A 197 -15.01 -9.11 9.26
N GLY A 198 -13.93 -8.39 9.55
CA GLY A 198 -12.75 -8.31 8.68
C GLY A 198 -12.13 -9.67 8.34
N ARG A 199 -12.08 -10.58 9.32
CA ARG A 199 -11.53 -11.93 9.12
C ARG A 199 -12.29 -12.74 8.06
N ARG A 200 -13.62 -12.71 8.04
CA ARG A 200 -14.42 -13.46 7.06
C ARG A 200 -14.18 -12.94 5.64
N MET A 201 -14.09 -11.62 5.50
CA MET A 201 -13.80 -11.01 4.20
C MET A 201 -12.42 -11.37 3.67
N MET A 202 -11.39 -11.36 4.51
CA MET A 202 -10.05 -11.79 4.11
C MET A 202 -10.01 -13.28 3.74
N LEU A 203 -10.74 -14.14 4.45
CA LEU A 203 -10.86 -15.56 4.15
C LEU A 203 -11.56 -15.85 2.82
N THR A 204 -12.48 -15.00 2.38
CA THR A 204 -13.07 -15.09 1.04
C THR A 204 -12.19 -14.46 -0.03
N GLY A 205 -11.56 -13.35 0.30
CA GLY A 205 -10.72 -12.61 -0.65
C GLY A 205 -9.43 -13.33 -1.05
N LEU A 206 -8.70 -13.93 -0.10
CA LEU A 206 -7.44 -14.62 -0.41
C LEU A 206 -7.58 -15.75 -1.44
N PRO A 207 -8.55 -16.67 -1.34
CA PRO A 207 -8.79 -17.66 -2.39
C PRO A 207 -9.20 -17.05 -3.73
N LEU A 208 -9.99 -15.96 -3.72
CA LEU A 208 -10.36 -15.26 -4.95
C LEU A 208 -9.14 -14.64 -5.63
N VAL A 209 -8.21 -14.01 -4.88
CA VAL A 209 -6.94 -13.54 -5.44
C VAL A 209 -6.15 -14.70 -6.03
N ALA A 210 -6.04 -15.82 -5.30
CA ALA A 210 -5.35 -17.01 -5.77
C ALA A 210 -5.94 -17.59 -7.07
N CYS A 211 -7.26 -17.46 -7.26
CA CYS A 211 -7.93 -17.89 -8.48
C CYS A 211 -7.80 -16.87 -9.63
N PHE A 212 -7.98 -15.57 -9.33
CA PHE A 212 -8.04 -14.55 -10.38
C PHE A 212 -6.66 -14.13 -10.89
N LEU A 213 -5.62 -14.22 -10.07
CA LEU A 213 -4.27 -13.89 -10.48
C LEU A 213 -3.77 -14.71 -11.68
N PRO A 214 -3.91 -16.06 -11.72
CA PRO A 214 -3.53 -16.84 -12.88
C PRO A 214 -4.43 -16.61 -14.11
N LEU A 215 -5.68 -16.13 -13.95
CA LEU A 215 -6.57 -15.85 -15.08
C LEU A 215 -6.02 -14.77 -16.01
N ILE A 216 -5.13 -13.88 -15.51
CA ILE A 216 -4.45 -12.88 -16.35
C ILE A 216 -3.67 -13.57 -17.49
N ASN A 217 -3.16 -14.79 -17.30
CA ASN A 217 -2.49 -15.55 -18.35
C ASN A 217 -3.44 -16.00 -19.48
N LEU A 218 -4.71 -16.20 -19.15
CA LEU A 218 -5.74 -16.62 -20.09
C LEU A 218 -6.27 -15.47 -20.95
N SER A 219 -5.75 -14.26 -20.78
CA SER A 219 -6.10 -13.11 -21.62
C SER A 219 -5.78 -13.41 -23.08
N TRP A 220 -6.78 -13.24 -23.95
CA TRP A 220 -6.64 -13.44 -25.39
C TRP A 220 -6.62 -12.13 -26.18
N ASN A 221 -7.01 -11.03 -25.57
CA ASN A 221 -7.00 -9.69 -26.14
C ASN A 221 -6.89 -8.62 -25.04
N TYR A 222 -6.78 -7.35 -25.45
CA TYR A 222 -6.66 -6.23 -24.54
C TYR A 222 -7.86 -6.06 -23.57
N PRO A 223 -9.14 -6.10 -24.02
CA PRO A 223 -10.28 -6.03 -23.10
C PRO A 223 -10.32 -7.16 -22.07
N SER A 224 -9.98 -8.40 -22.45
CA SER A 224 -9.94 -9.51 -21.48
C SER A 224 -8.84 -9.32 -20.43
N THR A 225 -7.72 -8.70 -20.83
CA THR A 225 -6.66 -8.35 -19.85
C THR A 225 -7.15 -7.33 -18.84
N ILE A 226 -7.86 -6.29 -19.26
CA ILE A 226 -8.49 -5.32 -18.35
C ILE A 226 -9.45 -6.05 -17.40
N ALA A 227 -10.34 -6.87 -17.93
CA ALA A 227 -11.34 -7.58 -17.14
C ALA A 227 -10.70 -8.46 -16.05
N PHE A 228 -9.70 -9.29 -16.39
CA PHE A 228 -9.03 -10.15 -15.42
C PHE A 228 -8.17 -9.36 -14.43
N SER A 229 -7.54 -8.26 -14.85
CA SER A 229 -6.79 -7.38 -13.94
C SER A 229 -7.73 -6.69 -12.95
N VAL A 230 -8.88 -6.20 -13.40
CA VAL A 230 -9.91 -5.59 -12.54
C VAL A 230 -10.46 -6.63 -11.56
N LEU A 231 -10.81 -7.85 -12.02
CA LEU A 231 -11.29 -8.92 -11.14
C LEU A 231 -10.26 -9.27 -10.05
N ASN A 232 -8.98 -9.38 -10.42
CA ASN A 232 -7.91 -9.60 -9.45
C ASN A 232 -7.83 -8.44 -8.44
N THR A 233 -7.89 -7.20 -8.91
CA THR A 233 -7.84 -6.01 -8.02
C THR A 233 -9.06 -5.94 -7.09
N MET A 234 -10.25 -6.32 -7.56
CA MET A 234 -11.44 -6.42 -6.71
C MET A 234 -11.25 -7.44 -5.58
N ALA A 235 -10.66 -8.60 -5.88
CA ALA A 235 -10.35 -9.60 -4.86
C ALA A 235 -9.26 -9.13 -3.89
N VAL A 236 -8.24 -8.43 -4.38
CA VAL A 236 -7.21 -7.79 -3.54
C VAL A 236 -7.81 -6.76 -2.60
N ALA A 237 -8.70 -5.90 -3.08
CA ALA A 237 -9.38 -4.89 -2.26
C ALA A 237 -10.25 -5.53 -1.16
N LEU A 238 -10.81 -6.71 -1.40
CA LEU A 238 -11.58 -7.48 -0.41
C LEU A 238 -10.71 -7.98 0.76
N VAL A 239 -9.40 -8.11 0.56
CA VAL A 239 -8.44 -8.50 1.61
C VAL A 239 -7.86 -7.28 2.30
N ILE A 240 -7.41 -6.29 1.51
CA ILE A 240 -6.63 -5.16 2.05
C ILE A 240 -7.50 -4.23 2.89
N THR A 241 -8.75 -3.96 2.46
CA THR A 241 -9.64 -3.04 3.16
C THR A 241 -9.89 -3.44 4.62
N PRO A 242 -10.27 -4.70 4.93
CA PRO A 242 -10.50 -5.12 6.31
C PRO A 242 -9.23 -5.48 7.08
N SER A 243 -8.07 -5.58 6.42
CA SER A 243 -6.85 -6.03 7.10
C SER A 243 -6.33 -5.04 8.14
N LEU A 244 -6.53 -3.73 7.93
CA LEU A 244 -6.13 -2.70 8.88
C LEU A 244 -6.99 -2.72 10.16
N THR A 245 -8.31 -2.84 10.01
CA THR A 245 -9.24 -2.97 11.16
C THR A 245 -8.99 -4.25 11.92
N PHE A 246 -8.81 -5.36 11.23
CA PHE A 246 -8.45 -6.63 11.86
C PHE A 246 -7.10 -6.59 12.59
N MET A 247 -6.09 -5.88 12.05
CA MET A 247 -4.83 -5.66 12.76
C MET A 247 -5.05 -4.87 14.05
N ALA A 248 -5.85 -3.80 14.01
CA ALA A 248 -6.17 -2.99 15.18
C ALA A 248 -6.90 -3.81 16.27
N GLU A 249 -7.87 -4.63 15.88
CA GLU A 249 -8.59 -5.56 16.77
C GLU A 249 -7.63 -6.60 17.38
N ALA A 250 -6.75 -7.19 16.58
CA ALA A 250 -5.79 -8.19 17.02
C ALA A 250 -4.78 -7.63 18.03
N VAL A 251 -4.33 -6.40 17.83
CA VAL A 251 -3.43 -5.69 18.76
C VAL A 251 -4.14 -5.32 20.05
N SER A 252 -5.37 -4.82 19.98
CA SER A 252 -6.20 -4.52 21.15
C SER A 252 -6.46 -5.77 21.99
N SER A 253 -6.81 -6.90 21.35
CA SER A 253 -7.01 -8.19 22.01
C SER A 253 -5.76 -8.75 22.66
N ALA A 254 -4.57 -8.32 22.23
CA ALA A 254 -3.29 -8.69 22.83
C ALA A 254 -2.94 -7.84 24.09
N GLY A 255 -3.89 -7.02 24.58
CA GLY A 255 -3.70 -6.18 25.76
C GLY A 255 -2.90 -4.90 25.52
N VAL A 256 -2.69 -4.53 24.27
CA VAL A 256 -1.95 -3.35 23.88
C VAL A 256 -2.93 -2.28 23.37
N GLY A 257 -3.33 -1.37 24.23
CA GLY A 257 -4.28 -0.30 23.91
C GLY A 257 -3.75 0.79 22.94
N SER A 258 -2.63 0.54 22.24
CA SER A 258 -2.03 1.52 21.35
C SER A 258 -2.30 1.22 19.88
N PHE A 259 -3.22 1.97 19.29
CA PHE A 259 -3.49 1.96 17.84
C PHE A 259 -2.20 2.24 17.01
N GLY A 260 -1.30 3.09 17.55
CA GLY A 260 -0.02 3.43 16.89
C GLY A 260 0.89 2.22 16.68
N VAL A 261 0.94 1.29 17.63
CA VAL A 261 1.75 0.05 17.50
C VAL A 261 1.18 -0.86 16.42
N GLY A 262 -0.15 -1.03 16.40
CA GLY A 262 -0.83 -1.83 15.37
C GLY A 262 -0.61 -1.27 13.97
N TYR A 263 -0.74 0.05 13.82
CA TYR A 263 -0.50 0.74 12.57
C TYR A 263 0.98 0.67 12.12
N GLY A 264 1.92 0.84 13.06
CA GLY A 264 3.36 0.68 12.79
C GLY A 264 3.70 -0.73 12.30
N LEU A 265 3.16 -1.75 12.95
CA LEU A 265 3.37 -3.15 12.55
C LEU A 265 2.73 -3.46 11.18
N TYR A 266 1.55 -2.91 10.90
CA TYR A 266 0.90 -2.99 9.60
C TYR A 266 1.79 -2.40 8.50
N ASN A 267 2.35 -1.20 8.71
CA ASN A 267 3.24 -0.56 7.74
C ASN A 267 4.57 -1.33 7.55
N MET A 268 5.12 -1.92 8.62
CA MET A 268 6.30 -2.79 8.50
C MET A 268 6.00 -4.03 7.65
N ALA A 269 4.86 -4.67 7.88
CA ALA A 269 4.41 -5.81 7.09
C ALA A 269 4.16 -5.41 5.62
N TRP A 270 3.53 -4.25 5.41
CA TRP A 270 3.32 -3.69 4.07
C TRP A 270 4.64 -3.45 3.35
N GLY A 271 5.61 -2.78 4.00
CA GLY A 271 6.94 -2.52 3.45
C GLY A 271 7.73 -3.79 3.13
N ALA A 272 7.61 -4.84 3.97
CA ALA A 272 8.23 -6.13 3.69
C ALA A 272 7.69 -6.76 2.39
N GLY A 273 6.37 -6.67 2.15
CA GLY A 273 5.77 -7.13 0.91
C GLY A 273 6.18 -6.30 -0.31
N LEU A 274 6.25 -4.96 -0.16
CA LEU A 274 6.75 -4.03 -1.19
C LEU A 274 8.18 -4.40 -1.65
N LEU A 275 9.01 -4.86 -0.74
CA LEU A 275 10.38 -5.28 -1.04
C LEU A 275 10.42 -6.69 -1.66
N ALA A 276 9.70 -7.64 -1.05
CA ALA A 276 9.74 -9.05 -1.45
C ALA A 276 9.03 -9.31 -2.80
N GLY A 277 7.90 -8.63 -3.05
CA GLY A 277 7.07 -8.85 -4.24
C GLY A 277 7.85 -8.69 -5.55
N PRO A 278 8.38 -7.51 -5.87
CA PRO A 278 9.13 -7.29 -7.11
C PRO A 278 10.40 -8.14 -7.22
N ALA A 279 11.11 -8.36 -6.09
CA ALA A 279 12.34 -9.15 -6.08
C ALA A 279 12.08 -10.62 -6.45
N ILE A 280 11.10 -11.25 -5.79
CA ILE A 280 10.71 -12.63 -6.09
C ILE A 280 10.12 -12.73 -7.50
N ALA A 281 9.25 -11.77 -7.86
CA ALA A 281 8.59 -11.78 -9.14
C ALA A 281 9.56 -11.63 -10.31
N GLY A 282 10.52 -10.71 -10.21
CA GLY A 282 11.55 -10.54 -11.24
C GLY A 282 12.38 -11.80 -11.43
N PHE A 283 12.83 -12.39 -10.31
CA PHE A 283 13.62 -13.62 -10.35
C PHE A 283 12.86 -14.82 -10.97
N VAL A 284 11.59 -15.01 -10.58
CA VAL A 284 10.77 -16.12 -11.10
C VAL A 284 10.35 -15.87 -12.54
N TYR A 285 9.98 -14.61 -12.87
CA TYR A 285 9.57 -14.25 -14.22
C TYR A 285 10.69 -14.48 -15.24
N GLU A 286 11.91 -14.05 -14.92
CA GLU A 286 13.06 -14.21 -15.79
C GLU A 286 13.37 -15.68 -16.11
N ARG A 287 13.19 -16.59 -15.13
CA ARG A 287 13.50 -18.02 -15.28
C ARG A 287 12.32 -18.87 -15.76
N ALA A 288 11.12 -18.50 -15.41
CA ALA A 288 9.96 -19.38 -15.54
C ALA A 288 8.78 -18.75 -16.29
N GLY A 289 8.84 -17.44 -16.53
CA GLY A 289 7.78 -16.67 -17.19
C GLY A 289 6.58 -16.37 -16.30
N PHE A 290 5.65 -15.56 -16.83
CA PHE A 290 4.51 -15.03 -16.08
C PHE A 290 3.51 -16.10 -15.62
N ALA A 291 3.27 -17.11 -16.47
CA ALA A 291 2.32 -18.17 -16.15
C ALA A 291 2.76 -18.98 -14.92
N ARG A 292 4.04 -19.39 -14.89
CA ARG A 292 4.58 -20.13 -13.73
C ARG A 292 4.66 -19.24 -12.49
N LEU A 293 5.00 -17.96 -12.62
CA LEU A 293 5.00 -17.02 -11.51
C LEU A 293 3.64 -16.99 -10.82
N THR A 294 2.56 -16.74 -11.57
CA THR A 294 1.21 -16.63 -11.01
C THR A 294 0.70 -17.95 -10.45
N LEU A 295 1.00 -19.08 -11.12
CA LEU A 295 0.63 -20.41 -10.65
C LEU A 295 1.36 -20.85 -9.39
N LEU A 296 2.63 -20.47 -9.21
CA LEU A 296 3.39 -20.74 -7.99
C LEU A 296 2.99 -19.81 -6.83
N TRP A 297 2.54 -18.60 -7.15
CA TRP A 297 2.10 -17.62 -6.16
C TRP A 297 0.75 -17.99 -5.52
N SER A 298 -0.17 -18.52 -6.30
CA SER A 298 -1.52 -18.86 -5.86
C SER A 298 -1.56 -19.84 -4.67
N PRO A 299 -0.81 -20.97 -4.64
CA PRO A 299 -0.78 -21.85 -3.47
C PRO A 299 -0.28 -21.16 -2.20
N MET A 300 0.66 -20.22 -2.30
CA MET A 300 1.13 -19.44 -1.15
C MET A 300 -0.04 -18.65 -0.52
N LEU A 301 -0.85 -17.99 -1.35
CA LEU A 301 -2.03 -17.25 -0.87
C LEU A 301 -3.06 -18.20 -0.20
N LEU A 302 -3.25 -19.41 -0.74
CA LEU A 302 -4.11 -20.41 -0.12
C LEU A 302 -3.57 -20.89 1.22
N VAL A 303 -2.25 -21.09 1.36
CA VAL A 303 -1.62 -21.42 2.63
C VAL A 303 -1.85 -20.31 3.65
N VAL A 304 -1.66 -19.05 3.26
CA VAL A 304 -1.94 -17.89 4.13
C VAL A 304 -3.41 -17.84 4.53
N SER A 305 -4.35 -18.15 3.62
CA SER A 305 -5.78 -18.27 3.92
C SER A 305 -6.06 -19.37 4.95
N VAL A 306 -5.45 -20.55 4.82
CA VAL A 306 -5.60 -21.64 5.81
C VAL A 306 -5.03 -21.25 7.17
N LEU A 307 -3.89 -20.54 7.21
CA LEU A 307 -3.34 -20.04 8.48
C LEU A 307 -4.29 -19.04 9.14
N LEU A 308 -4.89 -18.13 8.36
CA LEU A 308 -5.89 -17.19 8.84
C LEU A 308 -7.17 -17.91 9.35
N ALA A 309 -7.58 -18.98 8.71
CA ALA A 309 -8.71 -19.78 9.14
C ALA A 309 -8.51 -20.43 10.53
N ARG A 310 -7.26 -20.67 10.92
CA ARG A 310 -6.91 -21.24 12.23
C ARG A 310 -6.81 -20.19 13.36
N VAL A 311 -6.97 -18.90 13.08
CA VAL A 311 -7.06 -17.84 14.09
C VAL A 311 -8.49 -17.84 14.64
N GLN A 312 -8.64 -17.99 15.94
CA GLN A 312 -9.95 -17.81 16.58
C GLN A 312 -10.31 -16.31 16.54
N SER A 313 -11.55 -15.98 16.14
CA SER A 313 -12.07 -14.62 16.27
C SER A 313 -12.14 -14.27 17.75
N ALA A 314 -11.62 -13.12 18.16
CA ALA A 314 -11.92 -12.59 19.47
C ALA A 314 -13.44 -12.45 19.61
N PRO A 315 -14.05 -12.81 20.76
CA PRO A 315 -15.45 -12.55 20.99
C PRO A 315 -15.69 -11.03 20.88
N PRO A 316 -16.84 -10.60 20.33
CA PRO A 316 -17.17 -9.18 20.28
C PRO A 316 -17.10 -8.57 21.68
N PRO A 317 -16.70 -7.29 21.82
CA PRO A 317 -16.74 -6.61 23.10
C PRO A 317 -18.15 -6.78 23.69
N ARG A 318 -18.24 -7.25 24.93
CA ARG A 318 -19.53 -7.26 25.65
C ARG A 318 -19.93 -5.79 25.78
N GLU A 319 -21.05 -5.42 25.18
CA GLU A 319 -21.73 -4.18 25.51
C GLU A 319 -22.06 -4.26 27.02
N GLU A 320 -21.25 -3.60 27.83
CA GLU A 320 -21.65 -3.33 29.23
C GLU A 320 -22.79 -2.32 29.13
N HIS A 321 -24.00 -2.86 29.22
CA HIS A 321 -25.19 -2.06 29.46
C HIS A 321 -25.02 -1.38 30.84
N GLN A 322 -24.66 -0.09 30.81
CA GLN A 322 -24.89 0.83 31.92
C GLN A 322 -26.10 1.67 31.61
#